data_71c506fd64d114e08aed0cf42aafd3b4
#
_entry.id   71c506fd64d114e08aed0cf42aafd3b4
#
_cell.length_a   1.000
_cell.length_b   1.000
_cell.length_c   1.000
_cell.angle_alpha   90.00
_cell.angle_beta   90.00
_cell.angle_gamma   90.00
#
_symmetry.space_group_name_H-M   'P 1'
#
loop_
_entity.id
_entity.type
_entity.pdbx_description
1 polymer ?
#
loop_
_entity_poly.entity_id
_entity_poly.type
_entity_poly.pdbx_seq_one_letter_code
_entity_poly.pdbx_strand_id
1 'polypeptide(L)'
;YNIPNNAVNDITPKLALKLCKVKNIVAIKESSGNWKNFYSTLILAKSKIKVFCGPSSVYGFPATMADADGTIDCFPNVWAPGCMDIFFKSKNGAYVESMKLQEIGNNLTELFTSGGKTLYPSTKAAMNILGFNGGYTRPPLNDLDKNLIKDLEKGLKQIF
;
A
#
# COMPACT_ATOMS: atom_id res chain seq x y z
N TYR A 1 -2.50 7.68 -11.24
CA TYR A 1 -2.80 6.74 -10.17
C TYR A 1 -3.87 5.75 -10.62
N ASN A 2 -3.54 4.47 -10.63
CA ASN A 2 -4.47 3.37 -10.93
C ASN A 2 -4.99 2.74 -9.64
N ILE A 3 -6.27 2.93 -9.34
CA ILE A 3 -6.98 2.34 -8.19
C ILE A 3 -8.42 2.04 -8.58
N PRO A 4 -8.67 0.99 -9.38
CA PRO A 4 -9.98 0.71 -9.98
C PRO A 4 -11.09 0.51 -8.95
N ASN A 5 -10.79 -0.02 -7.77
CA ASN A 5 -11.78 -0.19 -6.69
C ASN A 5 -12.41 1.14 -6.22
N ASN A 6 -11.72 2.27 -6.40
CA ASN A 6 -12.22 3.59 -6.04
C ASN A 6 -12.64 4.41 -7.27
N ALA A 7 -11.90 4.25 -8.38
CA ALA A 7 -12.10 5.06 -9.58
C ALA A 7 -13.11 4.45 -10.56
N VAL A 8 -13.53 3.18 -10.35
CA VAL A 8 -14.39 2.39 -11.25
C VAL A 8 -13.79 2.16 -12.65
N ASN A 9 -12.69 2.82 -12.97
CA ASN A 9 -11.94 2.68 -14.22
C ASN A 9 -10.54 2.12 -13.94
N ASP A 10 -10.06 1.29 -14.85
CA ASP A 10 -8.72 0.68 -14.76
C ASP A 10 -7.78 1.29 -15.79
N ILE A 11 -6.57 1.63 -15.36
CA ILE A 11 -5.45 1.95 -16.25
C ILE A 11 -4.76 0.64 -16.59
N THR A 12 -5.20 -0.01 -17.66
CA THR A 12 -4.59 -1.26 -18.13
C THR A 12 -3.11 -1.04 -18.48
N PRO A 13 -2.26 -2.09 -18.49
CA PRO A 13 -0.85 -1.99 -18.89
C PRO A 13 -0.65 -1.38 -20.29
N LYS A 14 -1.56 -1.70 -21.23
CA LYS A 14 -1.54 -1.10 -22.58
C LYS A 14 -1.89 0.40 -22.56
N LEU A 15 -2.83 0.80 -21.69
CA LEU A 15 -3.15 2.23 -21.53
C LEU A 15 -1.99 2.96 -20.84
N ALA A 16 -1.39 2.39 -19.79
CA ALA A 16 -0.21 2.94 -19.15
C ALA A 16 0.93 3.20 -20.18
N LEU A 17 1.20 2.22 -21.05
CA LEU A 17 2.18 2.40 -22.14
C LEU A 17 1.81 3.54 -23.11
N LYS A 18 0.53 3.72 -23.42
CA LYS A 18 0.09 4.87 -24.25
C LYS A 18 0.30 6.20 -23.52
N LEU A 19 -0.01 6.24 -22.21
CA LEU A 19 0.15 7.44 -21.38
C LEU A 19 1.62 7.86 -21.23
N CYS A 20 2.58 6.95 -21.34
CA CYS A 20 4.02 7.28 -21.37
C CYS A 20 4.41 8.22 -22.52
N LYS A 21 3.58 8.37 -23.54
CA LYS A 21 3.82 9.31 -24.65
C LYS A 21 3.43 10.76 -24.30
N VAL A 22 2.72 10.96 -23.20
CA VAL A 22 2.30 12.29 -22.74
C VAL A 22 3.45 12.88 -21.92
N LYS A 23 4.03 13.99 -22.41
CA LYS A 23 5.30 14.56 -21.93
C LYS A 23 5.35 14.83 -20.41
N ASN A 24 4.24 15.21 -19.79
CA ASN A 24 4.18 15.56 -18.37
C ASN A 24 3.73 14.40 -17.45
N ILE A 25 3.52 13.20 -18.00
CA ILE A 25 3.29 11.99 -17.20
C ILE A 25 4.65 11.34 -16.95
N VAL A 26 5.12 11.40 -15.71
CA VAL A 26 6.47 10.96 -15.31
C VAL A 26 6.47 9.70 -14.43
N ALA A 27 5.30 9.33 -13.90
CA ALA A 27 5.14 8.18 -13.04
C ALA A 27 3.72 7.62 -13.05
N ILE A 28 3.60 6.36 -12.63
CA ILE A 28 2.34 5.72 -12.28
C ILE A 28 2.46 5.05 -10.91
N LYS A 29 1.48 5.28 -10.02
CA LYS A 29 1.24 4.42 -8.86
C LYS A 29 0.17 3.41 -9.24
N GLU A 30 0.52 2.12 -9.21
CA GLU A 30 -0.36 1.02 -9.54
C GLU A 30 -0.87 0.37 -8.25
N SER A 31 -2.17 0.45 -7.99
CA SER A 31 -2.85 -0.04 -6.79
C SER A 31 -4.12 -0.83 -7.11
N SER A 32 -4.15 -1.52 -8.24
CA SER A 32 -5.30 -2.37 -8.59
C SER A 32 -5.46 -3.57 -7.66
N GLY A 33 -4.41 -3.94 -6.90
CA GLY A 33 -4.38 -5.19 -6.14
C GLY A 33 -4.18 -6.44 -7.01
N ASN A 34 -4.00 -6.26 -8.32
CA ASN A 34 -3.78 -7.33 -9.28
C ASN A 34 -2.30 -7.41 -9.67
N TRP A 35 -1.59 -8.42 -9.16
CA TRP A 35 -0.17 -8.62 -9.43
C TRP A 35 0.16 -8.70 -10.91
N LYS A 36 -0.65 -9.39 -11.71
CA LYS A 36 -0.46 -9.50 -13.16
C LYS A 36 -0.52 -8.12 -13.83
N ASN A 37 -1.48 -7.28 -13.42
CA ASN A 37 -1.63 -5.92 -13.94
C ASN A 37 -0.43 -5.05 -13.57
N PHE A 38 -0.02 -5.09 -12.29
CA PHE A 38 1.16 -4.40 -11.80
C PHE A 38 2.42 -4.81 -12.57
N TYR A 39 2.73 -6.10 -12.63
CA TYR A 39 3.95 -6.61 -13.25
C TYR A 39 3.99 -6.33 -14.75
N SER A 40 2.86 -6.48 -15.45
CA SER A 40 2.77 -6.11 -16.87
C SER A 40 2.96 -4.61 -17.11
N THR A 41 2.41 -3.76 -16.23
CA THR A 41 2.63 -2.31 -16.28
C THR A 41 4.10 -1.98 -16.05
N LEU A 42 4.73 -2.61 -15.07
CA LEU A 42 6.15 -2.43 -14.79
C LEU A 42 7.01 -2.76 -16.01
N ILE A 43 6.83 -3.94 -16.61
CA ILE A 43 7.59 -4.36 -17.80
C ILE A 43 7.42 -3.38 -18.98
N LEU A 44 6.19 -2.91 -19.24
CA LEU A 44 5.89 -2.08 -20.40
C LEU A 44 6.28 -0.61 -20.23
N ALA A 45 6.22 -0.08 -19.01
CA ALA A 45 6.32 1.35 -18.76
C ALA A 45 7.62 1.80 -18.08
N LYS A 46 8.31 0.93 -17.34
CA LYS A 46 9.46 1.27 -16.47
C LYS A 46 10.58 1.98 -17.20
N SER A 47 10.87 1.65 -18.46
CA SER A 47 11.92 2.33 -19.25
C SER A 47 11.55 3.75 -19.66
N LYS A 48 10.32 4.20 -19.42
CA LYS A 48 9.74 5.47 -19.89
C LYS A 48 9.30 6.38 -18.75
N ILE A 49 8.68 5.81 -17.73
CA ILE A 49 8.18 6.51 -16.54
C ILE A 49 8.46 5.67 -15.28
N LYS A 50 8.41 6.30 -14.11
CA LYS A 50 8.54 5.59 -12.83
C LYS A 50 7.28 4.77 -12.52
N VAL A 51 7.47 3.55 -12.00
CA VAL A 51 6.36 2.66 -11.63
C VAL A 51 6.44 2.33 -10.15
N PHE A 52 5.45 2.79 -9.39
CA PHE A 52 5.34 2.58 -7.94
C PHE A 52 4.30 1.52 -7.62
N CYS A 53 4.64 0.63 -6.67
CA CYS A 53 3.69 -0.31 -6.11
C CYS A 53 2.80 0.38 -5.07
N GLY A 54 1.48 0.31 -5.23
CA GLY A 54 0.50 0.90 -4.31
C GLY A 54 0.28 0.07 -3.05
N PRO A 55 -0.18 -1.20 -3.13
CA PRO A 55 -0.42 -2.00 -1.93
C PRO A 55 0.90 -2.63 -1.41
N SER A 56 1.83 -1.80 -0.93
CA SER A 56 3.16 -2.24 -0.51
C SER A 56 3.13 -3.11 0.75
N SER A 57 2.11 -2.98 1.58
CA SER A 57 1.85 -3.88 2.70
C SER A 57 1.58 -5.33 2.28
N VAL A 58 1.18 -5.55 1.01
CA VAL A 58 0.95 -6.88 0.42
C VAL A 58 2.05 -7.26 -0.57
N TYR A 59 2.46 -6.33 -1.42
CA TYR A 59 3.37 -6.59 -2.55
C TYR A 59 4.70 -5.85 -2.47
N GLY A 60 5.04 -5.21 -1.35
CA GLY A 60 6.25 -4.40 -1.22
C GLY A 60 7.54 -5.17 -1.56
N PHE A 61 7.70 -6.34 -0.96
CA PHE A 61 8.85 -7.22 -1.23
C PHE A 61 8.87 -7.69 -2.70
N PRO A 62 7.86 -8.41 -3.22
CA PRO A 62 7.92 -8.89 -4.60
C PRO A 62 7.98 -7.77 -5.64
N ALA A 63 7.34 -6.62 -5.42
CA ALA A 63 7.41 -5.48 -6.30
C ALA A 63 8.82 -4.88 -6.35
N THR A 64 9.49 -4.78 -5.19
CA THR A 64 10.87 -4.31 -5.11
C THR A 64 11.84 -5.29 -5.76
N MET A 65 11.61 -6.61 -5.60
CA MET A 65 12.39 -7.64 -6.28
C MET A 65 12.19 -7.63 -7.80
N ALA A 66 10.99 -7.27 -8.26
CA ALA A 66 10.70 -7.04 -9.68
C ALA A 66 11.27 -5.70 -10.19
N ASP A 67 11.98 -4.95 -9.34
CA ASP A 67 12.62 -3.69 -9.63
C ASP A 67 11.64 -2.52 -9.84
N ALA A 68 10.56 -2.46 -9.04
CA ALA A 68 9.73 -1.26 -8.91
C ALA A 68 10.57 -0.06 -8.45
N ASP A 69 10.21 1.14 -8.91
CA ASP A 69 10.91 2.38 -8.53
C ASP A 69 10.68 2.79 -7.07
N GLY A 70 9.64 2.26 -6.45
CA GLY A 70 9.32 2.49 -5.05
C GLY A 70 7.96 1.94 -4.66
N THR A 71 7.58 2.23 -3.41
CA THR A 71 6.31 1.82 -2.82
C THR A 71 5.58 3.03 -2.24
N ILE A 72 4.24 3.04 -2.30
CA ILE A 72 3.39 4.11 -1.76
C ILE A 72 2.16 3.48 -1.11
N ASP A 73 2.06 3.57 0.21
CA ASP A 73 0.98 2.97 0.98
C ASP A 73 0.49 3.92 2.10
N CYS A 74 -0.55 3.50 2.84
CA CYS A 74 -1.04 4.19 4.03
C CYS A 74 -0.31 3.74 5.31
N PHE A 75 0.23 2.53 5.36
CA PHE A 75 0.85 1.96 6.55
C PHE A 75 2.10 2.70 7.06
N PRO A 76 2.88 3.43 6.25
CA PRO A 76 3.92 4.30 6.80
C PRO A 76 3.42 5.34 7.82
N ASN A 77 2.13 5.68 7.81
CA ASN A 77 1.54 6.57 8.83
C ASN A 77 1.49 5.93 10.24
N VAL A 78 1.56 4.61 10.33
CA VAL A 78 1.49 3.87 11.60
C VAL A 78 2.73 3.00 11.86
N TRP A 79 3.47 2.65 10.81
CA TRP A 79 4.62 1.75 10.87
C TRP A 79 5.69 2.10 9.82
N ALA A 80 6.16 3.36 9.82
CA ALA A 80 7.12 3.85 8.84
C ALA A 80 8.42 3.02 8.76
N PRO A 81 9.09 2.66 9.89
CA PRO A 81 10.35 1.92 9.82
C PRO A 81 10.22 0.58 9.08
N GLY A 82 9.20 -0.22 9.40
CA GLY A 82 9.01 -1.51 8.75
C GLY A 82 8.66 -1.40 7.27
N CYS A 83 7.83 -0.43 6.89
CA CYS A 83 7.53 -0.18 5.48
C CYS A 83 8.76 0.24 4.68
N MET A 84 9.62 1.09 5.24
CA MET A 84 10.89 1.48 4.64
C MET A 84 11.86 0.29 4.55
N ASP A 85 11.93 -0.51 5.61
CA ASP A 85 12.82 -1.67 5.68
C ASP A 85 12.42 -2.77 4.68
N ILE A 86 11.14 -2.99 4.41
CA ILE A 86 10.70 -3.89 3.34
C ILE A 86 11.37 -3.50 2.02
N PHE A 87 11.35 -2.22 1.67
CA PHE A 87 11.95 -1.74 0.42
C PHE A 87 13.48 -1.80 0.44
N PHE A 88 14.12 -1.20 1.45
CA PHE A 88 15.58 -1.08 1.48
C PHE A 88 16.28 -2.41 1.72
N LYS A 89 15.75 -3.28 2.56
CA LYS A 89 16.31 -4.63 2.78
C LYS A 89 16.19 -5.48 1.50
N SER A 90 15.07 -5.37 0.77
CA SER A 90 14.94 -6.02 -0.55
C SER A 90 16.00 -5.54 -1.52
N LYS A 91 16.22 -4.22 -1.62
CA LYS A 91 17.25 -3.64 -2.51
C LYS A 91 18.67 -4.06 -2.13
N ASN A 92 18.93 -4.26 -0.83
CA ASN A 92 20.26 -4.57 -0.31
C ASN A 92 20.54 -6.07 -0.17
N GLY A 93 19.64 -6.95 -0.64
CA GLY A 93 19.83 -8.40 -0.61
C GLY A 93 19.47 -9.09 0.70
N ALA A 94 18.97 -8.37 1.70
CA ALA A 94 18.49 -8.91 2.97
C ALA A 94 17.05 -9.48 2.83
N TYR A 95 16.90 -10.46 1.95
CA TYR A 95 15.58 -10.95 1.50
C TYR A 95 14.78 -11.61 2.62
N VAL A 96 15.43 -12.39 3.46
CA VAL A 96 14.74 -13.12 4.56
C VAL A 96 14.14 -12.14 5.56
N GLU A 97 14.88 -11.10 5.93
CA GLU A 97 14.40 -10.06 6.84
C GLU A 97 13.28 -9.24 6.20
N SER A 98 13.41 -8.90 4.92
CA SER A 98 12.36 -8.19 4.19
C SER A 98 11.07 -9.01 4.08
N MET A 99 11.17 -10.33 3.84
CA MET A 99 10.01 -11.22 3.81
C MET A 99 9.29 -11.29 5.16
N LYS A 100 10.03 -11.38 6.28
CA LYS A 100 9.43 -11.34 7.62
C LYS A 100 8.67 -10.03 7.88
N LEU A 101 9.22 -8.90 7.45
CA LEU A 101 8.53 -7.61 7.56
C LEU A 101 7.31 -7.54 6.62
N GLN A 102 7.38 -8.16 5.45
CA GLN A 102 6.23 -8.26 4.55
C GLN A 102 5.09 -9.06 5.18
N GLU A 103 5.36 -10.11 5.96
CA GLU A 103 4.34 -10.84 6.72
C GLU A 103 3.64 -9.93 7.73
N ILE A 104 4.37 -9.06 8.42
CA ILE A 104 3.78 -8.05 9.31
C ILE A 104 2.89 -7.08 8.52
N GLY A 105 3.32 -6.63 7.35
CA GLY A 105 2.51 -5.80 6.45
C GLY A 105 1.19 -6.47 6.04
N ASN A 106 1.23 -7.76 5.71
CA ASN A 106 0.04 -8.55 5.42
C ASN A 106 -0.90 -8.64 6.62
N ASN A 107 -0.37 -8.90 7.82
CA ASN A 107 -1.15 -8.96 9.05
C ASN A 107 -1.80 -7.61 9.38
N LEU A 108 -1.10 -6.50 9.17
CA LEU A 108 -1.68 -5.15 9.29
C LEU A 108 -2.79 -4.91 8.29
N THR A 109 -2.62 -5.36 7.04
CA THR A 109 -3.66 -5.24 6.00
C THR A 109 -4.91 -6.00 6.43
N GLU A 110 -4.78 -7.24 6.87
CA GLU A 110 -5.90 -8.05 7.35
C GLU A 110 -6.58 -7.40 8.57
N LEU A 111 -5.79 -6.97 9.55
CA LEU A 111 -6.33 -6.28 10.73
C LEU A 111 -7.14 -5.03 10.37
N PHE A 112 -6.70 -4.25 9.37
CA PHE A 112 -7.32 -2.97 8.99
C PHE A 112 -8.52 -3.12 8.07
N THR A 113 -8.69 -4.28 7.42
CA THR A 113 -9.71 -4.47 6.37
C THR A 113 -10.69 -5.61 6.64
N SER A 114 -10.53 -6.34 7.77
CA SER A 114 -11.42 -7.42 8.17
C SER A 114 -12.42 -7.03 9.26
N GLY A 115 -13.39 -7.89 9.51
CA GLY A 115 -14.34 -7.74 10.62
C GLY A 115 -15.22 -6.48 10.57
N GLY A 116 -15.50 -5.97 9.36
CA GLY A 116 -16.29 -4.73 9.17
C GLY A 116 -15.44 -3.45 9.18
N LYS A 117 -14.13 -3.56 9.38
CA LYS A 117 -13.20 -2.44 9.26
C LYS A 117 -12.89 -2.13 7.78
N THR A 118 -12.57 -0.88 7.50
CA THR A 118 -12.11 -0.43 6.18
C THR A 118 -10.81 0.36 6.30
N LEU A 119 -9.98 0.31 5.27
CA LEU A 119 -8.59 0.74 5.32
C LEU A 119 -8.37 2.17 5.86
N TYR A 120 -9.07 3.17 5.32
CA TYR A 120 -8.81 4.57 5.69
C TYR A 120 -9.30 4.93 7.10
N PRO A 121 -10.52 4.56 7.52
CA PRO A 121 -10.96 4.71 8.91
C PRO A 121 -10.05 3.99 9.90
N SER A 122 -9.61 2.76 9.57
CA SER A 122 -8.69 1.99 10.41
C SER A 122 -7.33 2.66 10.54
N THR A 123 -6.78 3.19 9.43
CA THR A 123 -5.51 3.92 9.46
C THR A 123 -5.58 5.14 10.38
N LYS A 124 -6.65 5.94 10.29
CA LYS A 124 -6.85 7.10 11.15
C LYS A 124 -7.02 6.74 12.63
N ALA A 125 -7.83 5.71 12.90
CA ALA A 125 -8.02 5.19 14.25
C ALA A 125 -6.69 4.65 14.83
N ALA A 126 -5.92 3.89 14.05
CA ALA A 126 -4.61 3.39 14.46
C ALA A 126 -3.62 4.52 14.76
N MET A 127 -3.57 5.56 13.92
CA MET A 127 -2.78 6.76 14.20
C MET A 127 -3.15 7.38 15.54
N ASN A 128 -4.45 7.56 15.81
CA ASN A 128 -4.92 8.12 17.09
C ASN A 128 -4.55 7.22 18.28
N ILE A 129 -4.69 5.89 18.16
CA ILE A 129 -4.30 4.91 19.18
C ILE A 129 -2.79 5.00 19.49
N LEU A 130 -1.96 5.19 18.47
CA LEU A 130 -0.50 5.28 18.57
C LEU A 130 0.00 6.68 18.99
N GLY A 131 -0.91 7.62 19.27
CA GLY A 131 -0.56 8.98 19.69
C GLY A 131 -0.21 9.95 18.56
N PHE A 132 -0.47 9.57 17.31
CA PHE A 132 -0.38 10.47 16.15
C PHE A 132 -1.71 11.19 15.93
N ASN A 133 -1.67 12.32 15.23
CA ASN A 133 -2.88 13.08 14.90
C ASN A 133 -3.54 12.54 13.62
N GLY A 134 -4.28 11.43 13.72
CA GLY A 134 -5.05 10.84 12.61
C GLY A 134 -6.32 11.63 12.26
N GLY A 135 -6.91 12.30 13.26
CA GLY A 135 -8.18 13.02 13.12
C GLY A 135 -9.35 12.09 12.78
N TYR A 136 -10.32 12.62 12.05
CA TYR A 136 -11.55 11.94 11.65
C TYR A 136 -11.59 11.72 10.14
N THR A 137 -12.42 10.76 9.69
CA THR A 137 -12.66 10.55 8.26
C THR A 137 -13.57 11.66 7.70
N ARG A 138 -13.45 11.92 6.40
CA ARG A 138 -14.38 12.81 5.69
C ARG A 138 -15.54 12.02 5.10
N PRO A 139 -16.77 12.54 5.10
CA PRO A 139 -17.88 11.94 4.37
C PRO A 139 -17.51 11.69 2.89
N PRO A 140 -17.99 10.61 2.29
CA PRO A 140 -18.99 9.65 2.79
C PRO A 140 -18.45 8.53 3.69
N LEU A 141 -17.16 8.52 4.03
CA LEU A 141 -16.60 7.53 4.93
C LEU A 141 -17.02 7.84 6.36
N ASN A 142 -17.35 6.79 7.13
CA ASN A 142 -17.61 6.86 8.56
C ASN A 142 -16.37 6.43 9.34
N ASP A 143 -16.17 7.03 10.52
CA ASP A 143 -15.19 6.54 11.48
C ASP A 143 -15.56 5.14 11.97
N LEU A 144 -14.59 4.40 12.49
CA LEU A 144 -14.85 3.13 13.14
C LEU A 144 -15.69 3.34 14.41
N ASP A 145 -16.62 2.44 14.67
CA ASP A 145 -17.32 2.41 15.95
C ASP A 145 -16.41 1.98 17.11
N LYS A 146 -16.89 2.16 18.34
CA LYS A 146 -16.11 1.88 19.56
C LYS A 146 -15.66 0.42 19.69
N ASN A 147 -16.41 -0.54 19.15
CA ASN A 147 -16.05 -1.96 19.23
C ASN A 147 -14.95 -2.28 18.23
N LEU A 148 -15.06 -1.76 17.00
CA LEU A 148 -14.03 -1.90 15.98
C LEU A 148 -12.71 -1.21 16.36
N ILE A 149 -12.79 -0.06 17.06
CA ILE A 149 -11.58 0.62 17.61
C ILE A 149 -10.91 -0.26 18.68
N LYS A 150 -11.66 -0.87 19.60
CA LYS A 150 -11.10 -1.79 20.62
C LYS A 150 -10.47 -3.03 19.99
N ASP A 151 -11.11 -3.59 18.98
CA ASP A 151 -10.56 -4.73 18.23
C ASP A 151 -9.26 -4.36 17.50
N LEU A 152 -9.24 -3.21 16.85
CA LEU A 152 -8.04 -2.67 16.20
C LEU A 152 -6.90 -2.45 17.21
N GLU A 153 -7.19 -1.84 18.37
CA GLU A 153 -6.20 -1.61 19.42
C GLU A 153 -5.61 -2.93 19.94
N LYS A 154 -6.45 -3.94 20.17
CA LYS A 154 -6.01 -5.28 20.58
C LYS A 154 -5.10 -5.91 19.52
N GLY A 155 -5.47 -5.83 18.25
CA GLY A 155 -4.68 -6.38 17.15
C GLY A 155 -3.34 -5.66 16.99
N LEU A 156 -3.29 -4.33 17.13
CA LEU A 156 -2.04 -3.57 17.09
C LEU A 156 -1.07 -4.01 18.19
N LYS A 157 -1.54 -4.23 19.42
CA LYS A 157 -0.72 -4.74 20.54
C LYS A 157 -0.18 -6.16 20.32
N GLN A 158 -0.72 -6.92 19.39
CA GLN A 158 -0.24 -8.26 19.04
C GLN A 158 0.81 -8.22 17.92
N ILE A 159 0.80 -7.14 17.12
CA ILE A 159 1.70 -6.96 15.98
C ILE A 159 2.96 -6.18 16.40
N PHE A 160 2.80 -5.21 17.28
CA PHE A 160 3.88 -4.34 17.82
C PHE A 160 4.11 -4.60 19.30
#